data_4bc3c53f515cdec34c869e490630dec3
#
_entry.id   4bc3c53f515cdec34c869e490630dec3
#
_cell.length_a   1.000
_cell.length_b   1.000
_cell.length_c   1.000
_cell.angle_alpha   90.00
_cell.angle_beta   90.00
_cell.angle_gamma   90.00
#
_symmetry.space_group_name_H-M   'P 1'
#
loop_
_entity.id
_entity.type
_entity.pdbx_description
1 polymer ?
#
loop_
_entity_poly.entity_id
_entity_poly.type
_entity_poly.pdbx_seq_one_letter_code
_entity_poly.pdbx_strand_id
1 'polypeptide(L)'
;FGEKGGLRWSQEHPNQLYYMPLGERLQIIERGEANLSPEADRTSRVTIGHAEGMPLAFANIYADLAEAIRARKENRSIDPAADLYPRAEDGLRSMAAVFAVAQSGKEDGAWCDARPPMFR
;
A
#
# COMPACT_ATOMS: atom_id res chain seq x y z
N PHE A 1 -5.31 10.01 9.80
CA PHE A 1 -4.70 10.45 11.07
C PHE A 1 -4.69 9.30 12.04
N GLY A 2 -3.64 9.21 12.85
CA GLY A 2 -3.49 8.25 13.94
C GLY A 2 -2.97 8.94 15.20
N GLU A 3 -2.78 8.18 16.28
CA GLU A 3 -2.34 8.70 17.58
C GLU A 3 -0.93 9.32 17.55
N LYS A 4 -0.07 8.87 16.66
CA LYS A 4 1.34 9.29 16.55
C LYS A 4 1.59 10.29 15.43
N GLY A 5 0.57 10.62 14.64
CA GLY A 5 0.71 11.54 13.52
C GLY A 5 -0.29 11.31 12.41
N GLY A 6 -0.03 11.89 11.26
CA GLY A 6 -0.88 11.79 10.08
C GLY A 6 -0.07 11.60 8.80
N LEU A 7 -0.73 11.04 7.80
CA LEU A 7 -0.23 10.95 6.44
C LEU A 7 -1.24 11.62 5.50
N ARG A 8 -0.74 12.29 4.48
CA ARG A 8 -1.55 12.81 3.38
C ARG A 8 -0.86 12.50 2.06
N TRP A 9 -1.59 11.90 1.16
CA TRP A 9 -1.18 11.65 -0.22
C TRP A 9 -2.24 12.22 -1.15
N SER A 10 -1.81 12.69 -2.32
CA SER A 10 -2.71 13.20 -3.35
C SER A 10 -2.39 12.57 -4.70
N GLN A 11 -3.43 12.13 -5.40
CA GLN A 11 -3.31 11.60 -6.76
C GLN A 11 -2.72 12.62 -7.76
N GLU A 12 -2.93 13.93 -7.52
CA GLU A 12 -2.39 15.00 -8.35
C GLU A 12 -0.87 15.17 -8.17
N HIS A 13 -0.32 14.69 -7.05
CA HIS A 13 1.10 14.68 -6.72
C HIS A 13 1.53 13.30 -6.23
N PRO A 14 1.45 12.26 -7.10
CA PRO A 14 1.54 10.86 -6.66
C PRO A 14 2.91 10.46 -6.11
N ASN A 15 3.96 11.22 -6.43
CA ASN A 15 5.31 10.94 -5.98
C ASN A 15 5.65 11.54 -4.60
N GLN A 16 4.71 12.26 -3.97
CA GLN A 16 4.92 12.95 -2.69
C GLN A 16 4.02 12.39 -1.60
N LEU A 17 4.61 12.09 -0.46
CA LEU A 17 3.90 11.74 0.76
C LEU A 17 4.17 12.82 1.81
N TYR A 18 3.11 13.41 2.34
CA TYR A 18 3.18 14.35 3.46
C TYR A 18 3.06 13.56 4.76
N TYR A 19 4.11 13.57 5.55
CA TYR A 19 4.17 12.94 6.86
C TYR A 19 4.15 14.00 7.96
N MET A 20 3.20 13.91 8.85
CA MET A 20 2.96 14.84 9.96
C MET A 20 3.11 14.09 11.28
N PRO A 21 4.33 13.87 11.78
CA PRO A 21 4.53 13.27 13.09
C PRO A 21 4.01 14.19 14.19
N LEU A 22 3.45 13.63 15.25
CA LEU A 22 2.92 14.40 16.37
C LEU A 22 4.06 15.15 17.08
N GLY A 23 3.93 16.47 17.21
CA GLY A 23 4.92 17.33 17.86
C GLY A 23 6.16 17.68 17.03
N GLU A 24 6.22 17.26 15.77
CA GLU A 24 7.33 17.55 14.87
C GLU A 24 6.89 18.40 13.66
N ARG A 25 7.86 18.76 12.84
CA ARG A 25 7.58 19.50 11.59
C ARG A 25 7.04 18.54 10.52
N LEU A 26 6.17 19.08 9.67
CA LEU A 26 5.77 18.41 8.43
C LEU A 26 6.99 18.03 7.60
N GLN A 27 7.03 16.79 7.17
CA GLN A 27 8.01 16.26 6.23
C GLN A 27 7.31 15.95 4.90
N ILE A 28 7.98 16.26 3.79
CA ILE A 28 7.56 15.86 2.46
C ILE A 28 8.56 14.80 2.01
N ILE A 29 8.09 13.58 1.87
CA ILE A 29 8.90 12.43 1.44
C ILE A 29 8.64 12.22 -0.04
N GLU A 30 9.70 12.28 -0.84
CA GLU A 30 9.60 12.03 -2.27
C GLU A 30 9.95 10.57 -2.61
N ARG A 31 9.29 10.05 -3.61
CA ARG A 31 9.63 8.74 -4.17
C ARG A 31 11.09 8.74 -4.67
N GLY A 32 11.85 7.75 -4.25
CA GLY A 32 13.26 7.58 -4.64
C GLY A 32 14.26 8.37 -3.79
N GLU A 33 13.85 8.96 -2.66
CA GLU A 33 14.78 9.52 -1.68
C GLU A 33 15.66 8.45 -1.04
N ALA A 34 16.87 8.85 -0.60
CA ALA A 34 17.91 7.94 -0.11
C ALA A 34 17.57 7.18 1.19
N ASN A 35 16.56 7.62 1.94
CA ASN A 35 16.22 7.07 3.27
C ASN A 35 14.89 6.31 3.28
N LEU A 36 14.44 5.83 2.13
CA LEU A 36 13.24 5.00 2.04
C LEU A 36 13.51 3.58 2.56
N SER A 37 12.45 2.88 2.93
CA SER A 37 12.56 1.45 3.25
C SER A 37 13.00 0.65 2.01
N PRO A 38 13.65 -0.50 2.18
CA PRO A 38 14.04 -1.35 1.04
C PRO A 38 12.87 -1.71 0.12
N GLU A 39 11.67 -1.89 0.68
CA GLU A 39 10.45 -2.20 -0.06
C GLU A 39 10.01 -1.01 -0.94
N ALA A 40 10.08 0.21 -0.40
CA ALA A 40 9.74 1.42 -1.14
C ALA A 40 10.80 1.74 -2.20
N ASP A 41 12.08 1.60 -1.86
CA ASP A 41 13.20 1.87 -2.76
C ASP A 41 13.18 0.93 -3.99
N ARG A 42 13.04 -0.38 -3.77
CA ARG A 42 13.00 -1.37 -4.87
C ARG A 42 11.84 -1.17 -5.85
N THR A 43 10.76 -0.54 -5.42
CA THR A 43 9.59 -0.23 -6.26
C THR A 43 9.72 1.10 -6.99
N SER A 44 10.70 1.92 -6.63
CA SER A 44 11.03 3.19 -7.31
C SER A 44 11.96 2.92 -8.49
N ARG A 45 11.42 2.91 -9.70
CA ARG A 45 12.15 2.49 -10.92
C ARG A 45 12.69 3.63 -11.75
N VAL A 46 12.19 4.82 -11.53
CA VAL A 46 12.59 6.03 -12.26
C VAL A 46 13.30 6.96 -11.28
N THR A 47 14.29 7.68 -11.76
CA THR A 47 15.07 8.64 -10.97
C THR A 47 14.15 9.64 -10.25
N ILE A 48 14.53 10.04 -9.04
CA ILE A 48 13.84 11.10 -8.28
C ILE A 48 13.60 12.34 -9.13
N GLY A 49 12.44 12.98 -8.96
CA GLY A 49 12.02 14.11 -9.76
C GLY A 49 11.36 13.75 -11.10
N HIS A 50 11.36 12.49 -11.50
CA HIS A 50 10.64 12.01 -12.68
C HIS A 50 9.38 11.26 -12.28
N ALA A 51 8.28 11.48 -12.97
CA ALA A 51 7.01 10.83 -12.67
C ALA A 51 7.05 9.33 -12.99
N GLU A 52 6.59 8.51 -12.08
CA GLU A 52 6.21 7.12 -12.34
C GLU A 52 4.71 7.00 -12.49
N GLY A 53 4.27 6.24 -13.47
CA GLY A 53 2.86 6.08 -13.79
C GLY A 53 2.31 4.71 -13.38
N MET A 54 1.00 4.56 -13.57
CA MET A 54 0.26 3.33 -13.29
C MET A 54 0.88 2.06 -13.93
N PRO A 55 1.43 2.07 -15.16
CA PRO A 55 2.07 0.88 -15.72
C PRO A 55 3.24 0.36 -14.89
N LEU A 56 4.04 1.23 -14.29
CA LEU A 56 5.15 0.82 -13.43
C LEU A 56 4.66 0.28 -12.09
N ALA A 57 3.59 0.84 -11.52
CA ALA A 57 2.95 0.32 -10.32
C ALA A 57 2.44 -1.13 -10.55
N PHE A 58 1.76 -1.38 -11.65
CA PHE A 58 1.35 -2.74 -12.02
C PHE A 58 2.53 -3.66 -12.29
N ALA A 59 3.58 -3.18 -12.96
CA ALA A 59 4.80 -3.97 -13.20
C ALA A 59 5.46 -4.43 -11.90
N ASN A 60 5.41 -3.64 -10.83
CA ASN A 60 5.91 -4.01 -9.50
C ASN A 60 5.13 -5.20 -8.92
N ILE A 61 3.79 -5.18 -8.99
CA ILE A 61 2.94 -6.29 -8.53
C ILE A 61 3.30 -7.59 -9.28
N TYR A 62 3.45 -7.52 -10.60
CA TYR A 62 3.83 -8.68 -11.39
C TYR A 62 5.26 -9.16 -11.12
N ALA A 63 6.19 -8.25 -10.81
CA ALA A 63 7.55 -8.61 -10.43
C ALA A 63 7.58 -9.38 -9.10
N ASP A 64 6.81 -8.95 -8.11
CA ASP A 64 6.67 -9.61 -6.81
C ASP A 64 6.03 -11.00 -6.96
N LEU A 65 4.97 -11.11 -7.75
CA LEU A 65 4.35 -12.40 -8.05
C LEU A 65 5.32 -13.35 -8.79
N ALA A 66 6.09 -12.82 -9.73
CA ALA A 66 7.09 -13.63 -10.45
C ALA A 66 8.21 -14.13 -9.50
N GLU A 67 8.62 -13.32 -8.54
CA GLU A 67 9.56 -13.75 -7.49
C GLU A 67 8.95 -14.87 -6.63
N ALA A 68 7.70 -14.74 -6.19
CA ALA A 68 7.01 -15.77 -5.44
C ALA A 68 6.95 -17.12 -6.21
N ILE A 69 6.66 -17.06 -7.51
CA ILE A 69 6.63 -18.25 -8.38
C ILE A 69 8.02 -18.88 -8.51
N ARG A 70 9.07 -18.06 -8.72
CA ARG A 70 10.46 -18.56 -8.81
C ARG A 70 10.90 -19.20 -7.51
N ALA A 71 10.70 -18.53 -6.37
CA ALA A 71 11.04 -19.05 -5.05
C ALA A 71 10.40 -20.43 -4.81
N ARG A 72 9.12 -20.59 -5.16
CA ARG A 72 8.41 -21.87 -5.06
C ARG A 72 9.01 -22.94 -5.98
N LYS A 73 9.34 -22.60 -7.24
CA LYS A 73 9.94 -23.54 -8.20
C LYS A 73 11.34 -23.98 -7.79
N GLU A 74 12.10 -23.09 -7.18
CA GLU A 74 13.46 -23.32 -6.70
C GLU A 74 13.53 -23.88 -5.28
N ASN A 75 12.37 -24.11 -4.65
CA ASN A 75 12.23 -24.61 -3.27
C ASN A 75 13.04 -23.78 -2.26
N ARG A 76 13.00 -22.47 -2.40
CA ARG A 76 13.61 -21.48 -1.49
C ARG A 76 12.57 -20.55 -0.90
N SER A 77 12.95 -19.79 0.12
CA SER A 77 12.13 -18.71 0.65
C SER A 77 11.99 -17.58 -0.37
N ILE A 78 10.84 -16.94 -0.38
CA ILE A 78 10.62 -15.70 -1.12
C ILE A 78 11.47 -14.58 -0.51
N ASP A 79 11.91 -13.63 -1.32
CA ASP A 79 12.50 -12.39 -0.85
C ASP A 79 11.46 -11.62 0.00
N PRO A 80 11.74 -11.34 1.29
CA PRO A 80 10.77 -10.63 2.14
C PRO A 80 10.35 -9.27 1.58
N ALA A 81 11.21 -8.57 0.87
CA ALA A 81 10.88 -7.29 0.24
C ALA A 81 9.93 -7.44 -0.95
N ALA A 82 9.82 -8.63 -1.54
CA ALA A 82 8.89 -8.96 -2.62
C ALA A 82 7.63 -9.69 -2.13
N ASP A 83 7.54 -10.06 -0.86
CA ASP A 83 6.38 -10.74 -0.29
C ASP A 83 5.25 -9.76 0.09
N LEU A 84 5.04 -8.77 -0.76
CA LEU A 84 4.07 -7.69 -0.57
C LEU A 84 2.92 -7.73 -1.60
N TYR A 85 2.91 -8.68 -2.53
CA TYR A 85 1.83 -8.79 -3.50
C TYR A 85 0.49 -9.16 -2.82
N PRO A 86 -0.64 -8.58 -3.27
CA PRO A 86 -1.93 -8.82 -2.66
C PRO A 86 -2.37 -10.29 -2.80
N ARG A 87 -2.88 -10.85 -1.71
CA ARG A 87 -3.39 -12.22 -1.60
C ARG A 87 -4.91 -12.24 -1.54
N ALA A 88 -5.49 -13.42 -1.57
CA ALA A 88 -6.94 -13.59 -1.50
C ALA A 88 -7.54 -12.99 -0.22
N GLU A 89 -6.82 -13.09 0.90
CA GLU A 89 -7.24 -12.50 2.18
C GLU A 89 -7.30 -10.97 2.12
N ASP A 90 -6.39 -10.33 1.40
CA ASP A 90 -6.38 -8.87 1.22
C ASP A 90 -7.55 -8.42 0.35
N GLY A 91 -7.85 -9.18 -0.70
CA GLY A 91 -9.04 -9.00 -1.52
C GLY A 91 -10.34 -9.13 -0.71
N LEU A 92 -10.41 -10.15 0.16
CA LEU A 92 -11.56 -10.37 1.03
C LEU A 92 -11.75 -9.22 2.03
N ARG A 93 -10.68 -8.73 2.65
CA ARG A 93 -10.72 -7.56 3.55
C ARG A 93 -11.18 -6.30 2.82
N SER A 94 -10.66 -6.07 1.62
CA SER A 94 -11.05 -4.94 0.79
C SER A 94 -12.54 -4.99 0.42
N MET A 95 -13.05 -6.14 0.00
CA MET A 95 -14.46 -6.33 -0.30
C MET A 95 -15.35 -6.16 0.93
N ALA A 96 -14.94 -6.69 2.09
CA ALA A 96 -15.70 -6.51 3.33
C ALA A 96 -15.80 -5.03 3.72
N ALA A 97 -14.73 -4.25 3.54
CA ALA A 97 -14.75 -2.80 3.77
C ALA A 97 -15.71 -2.09 2.80
N VAL A 98 -15.69 -2.43 1.52
CA VAL A 98 -16.61 -1.87 0.51
C VAL A 98 -18.08 -2.15 0.88
N PHE A 99 -18.41 -3.38 1.28
CA PHE A 99 -19.75 -3.72 1.71
C PHE A 99 -20.16 -3.00 3.00
N ALA A 100 -19.25 -2.85 3.97
CA ALA A 100 -19.52 -2.11 5.20
C ALA A 100 -19.81 -0.63 4.91
N VAL A 101 -19.05 0.00 4.01
CA VAL A 101 -19.29 1.37 3.57
C VAL A 101 -20.66 1.50 2.88
N ALA A 102 -21.00 0.58 1.98
CA ALA A 102 -22.29 0.57 1.31
C ALA A 102 -23.46 0.38 2.30
N GLN A 103 -23.29 -0.47 3.32
CA GLN A 103 -24.27 -0.65 4.38
C GLN A 103 -24.41 0.59 5.24
N SER A 104 -23.30 1.18 5.68
CA SER A 104 -23.29 2.44 6.43
C SER A 104 -24.05 3.55 5.69
N GLY A 105 -23.85 3.66 4.37
CA GLY A 105 -24.57 4.65 3.54
C GLY A 105 -26.09 4.42 3.49
N LYS A 106 -26.56 3.17 3.61
CA LYS A 106 -27.99 2.84 3.69
C LYS A 106 -28.58 3.08 5.09
N GLU A 107 -27.75 3.11 6.10
CA GLU A 107 -28.12 3.24 7.52
C GLU A 107 -27.76 4.63 8.07
N ASP A 108 -27.80 5.64 7.21
CA ASP A 108 -27.60 7.05 7.57
C ASP A 108 -26.25 7.34 8.26
N GLY A 109 -25.20 6.64 7.82
CA GLY A 109 -23.83 6.79 8.34
C GLY A 109 -23.53 5.98 9.61
N ALA A 110 -24.35 4.99 9.94
CA ALA A 110 -24.11 4.12 11.10
C ALA A 110 -22.77 3.36 10.98
N TRP A 111 -22.12 3.12 12.12
CA TRP A 111 -20.93 2.29 12.18
C TRP A 111 -21.22 0.84 11.84
N CYS A 112 -20.57 0.31 10.81
CA CYS A 112 -20.68 -1.07 10.35
C CYS A 112 -19.39 -1.83 10.56
N ASP A 113 -19.47 -3.11 10.95
CA ASP A 113 -18.30 -3.98 11.11
C ASP A 113 -17.75 -4.38 9.74
N ALA A 114 -16.57 -3.87 9.41
CA ALA A 114 -15.87 -4.14 8.15
C ALA A 114 -15.00 -5.42 8.18
N ARG A 115 -14.97 -6.17 9.28
CA ARG A 115 -14.23 -7.44 9.31
C ARG A 115 -14.90 -8.48 8.41
N PRO A 116 -14.13 -9.26 7.64
CA PRO A 116 -14.67 -10.39 6.92
C PRO A 116 -15.41 -11.37 7.84
N PRO A 117 -16.49 -12.03 7.40
CA PRO A 117 -17.31 -12.91 8.24
C PRO A 117 -16.51 -14.01 8.98
N MET A 118 -15.42 -14.49 8.38
CA MET A 118 -14.54 -15.50 8.98
C MET A 118 -13.65 -14.98 10.12
N PHE A 119 -13.63 -13.67 10.35
CA PHE A 119 -12.86 -13.00 11.42
C PHE A 119 -13.76 -12.24 12.41
N ARG A 120 -15.06 -12.49 12.36
CA ARG A 120 -16.06 -11.95 13.30
C ARG A 120 -16.20 -12.79 14.55
#